data_7e3ab89d787f91ffd8bc9f55730ebce6
#
_entry.id   7e3ab89d787f91ffd8bc9f55730ebce6
#
_cell.length_a   1.000
_cell.length_b   1.000
_cell.length_c   1.000
_cell.angle_alpha   90.00
_cell.angle_beta   90.00
_cell.angle_gamma   90.00
#
_symmetry.space_group_name_H-M   'P 1'
#
loop_
_entity.id
_entity.type
_entity.pdbx_description
1 polymer ?
#
loop_
_entity_poly.entity_id
_entity_poly.type
_entity_poly.pdbx_seq_one_letter_code
_entity_poly.pdbx_strand_id
1 'polypeptide(L)'
;DRFTKIYILKNPSPDIGGGFFDLHINTEMAFSLPTTYFVLYPVIVVILGLLISFWKKDWKRKSVLIWPWGMIIIGAVSNLMDRIQYGGVIDFINVPYFTVFNLADVYISIGVVWILWHQWFHQKKNLDKNLIED
;
A
#
# COMPACT_ATOMS: atom_id res chain seq x y z
N ASP A 1 5.57 -1.95 10.09
CA ASP A 1 5.41 -0.53 9.74
C ASP A 1 5.18 0.36 10.98
N ARG A 2 4.15 0.13 11.83
CA ARG A 2 3.83 0.98 13.01
C ARG A 2 5.00 1.11 14.01
N PHE A 3 5.67 0.01 14.34
CA PHE A 3 6.83 0.05 15.25
C PHE A 3 7.98 0.89 14.67
N THR A 4 8.24 0.74 13.38
CA THR A 4 9.29 1.50 12.70
C THR A 4 8.96 3.00 12.69
N LYS A 5 7.73 3.37 12.39
CA LYS A 5 7.26 4.76 12.42
C LYS A 5 7.38 5.38 13.81
N ILE A 6 6.94 4.67 14.86
CA ILE A 6 7.07 5.13 16.25
C ILE A 6 8.54 5.29 16.66
N TYR A 7 9.41 4.35 16.26
CA TYR A 7 10.84 4.44 16.54
C TYR A 7 11.47 5.67 15.89
N ILE A 8 11.16 5.94 14.62
CA ILE A 8 11.71 7.07 13.87
C ILE A 8 11.17 8.39 14.41
N LEU A 9 9.88 8.47 14.78
CA LEU A 9 9.33 9.67 15.43
C LEU A 9 10.03 10.01 16.75
N LYS A 10 10.48 9.00 17.50
CA LYS A 10 11.22 9.20 18.75
C LYS A 10 12.71 9.53 18.52
N ASN A 11 13.24 9.18 17.34
CA ASN A 11 14.64 9.39 16.97
C ASN A 11 14.69 10.05 15.57
N PRO A 12 14.38 11.35 15.46
CA PRO A 12 14.16 12.01 14.16
C PRO A 12 15.39 12.17 13.28
N SER A 13 16.58 11.82 13.79
CA SER A 13 17.83 11.80 13.02
C SER A 13 18.59 10.51 13.35
N PRO A 14 18.08 9.34 12.97
CA PRO A 14 18.92 8.16 13.03
C PRO A 14 19.98 8.35 11.94
N ASP A 15 21.24 8.58 12.34
CA ASP A 15 22.40 8.58 11.43
C ASP A 15 22.70 7.12 10.98
N ILE A 16 21.65 6.46 10.47
CA ILE A 16 21.65 5.10 10.02
C ILE A 16 21.57 5.13 8.51
N GLY A 17 22.70 5.01 7.85
CA GLY A 17 22.74 4.75 6.41
C GLY A 17 22.89 5.97 5.50
N GLY A 18 23.54 7.05 5.94
CA GLY A 18 24.00 8.11 5.02
C GLY A 18 22.86 8.83 4.26
N GLY A 19 21.74 9.13 4.93
CA GLY A 19 20.62 9.86 4.33
C GLY A 19 19.52 8.98 3.72
N PHE A 20 19.61 7.66 3.84
CA PHE A 20 18.53 6.74 3.43
C PHE A 20 17.32 6.75 4.37
N PHE A 21 17.52 7.17 5.62
CA PHE A 21 16.44 7.29 6.60
C PHE A 21 16.28 8.75 6.99
N ASP A 22 15.23 9.38 6.51
CA ASP A 22 14.88 10.76 6.83
C ASP A 22 13.40 10.84 7.16
N LEU A 23 13.06 11.57 8.24
CA LEU A 23 11.67 11.72 8.66
C LEU A 23 10.97 12.75 7.81
N HIS A 24 10.01 12.32 7.02
CA HIS A 24 9.14 13.19 6.25
C HIS A 24 7.68 12.94 6.61
N ILE A 25 6.94 13.98 7.02
CA ILE A 25 5.49 13.90 7.19
C ILE A 25 4.84 14.38 5.90
N ASN A 26 4.37 13.42 5.11
CA ASN A 26 3.74 13.69 3.84
C ASN A 26 2.26 14.06 4.05
N THR A 27 1.98 15.36 4.04
CA THR A 27 0.62 15.89 4.16
C THR A 27 -0.14 15.93 2.84
N GLU A 28 0.55 15.63 1.74
CA GLU A 28 0.00 15.64 0.40
C GLU A 28 -0.58 14.27 0.02
N MET A 29 -1.45 14.26 -0.96
CA MET A 29 -1.83 13.02 -1.64
C MET A 29 -0.74 12.63 -2.65
N ALA A 30 -0.86 11.40 -3.19
CA ALA A 30 -0.07 11.01 -4.34
C ALA A 30 -0.12 12.13 -5.40
N PHE A 31 1.04 12.54 -5.92
CA PHE A 31 1.22 13.63 -6.89
C PHE A 31 0.97 15.05 -6.36
N SER A 32 1.17 15.32 -5.07
CA SER A 32 1.10 16.67 -4.48
C SER A 32 -0.23 17.39 -4.72
N LEU A 33 -1.34 16.64 -4.83
CA LEU A 33 -2.66 17.21 -5.01
C LEU A 33 -3.17 17.78 -3.69
N PRO A 34 -3.50 19.10 -3.61
CA PRO A 34 -4.11 19.70 -2.46
C PRO A 34 -5.53 19.16 -2.31
N THR A 35 -5.74 18.25 -1.39
CA THR A 35 -7.06 17.64 -1.21
C THR A 35 -7.63 18.00 0.14
N THR A 36 -8.86 18.49 0.11
CA THR A 36 -9.62 18.76 1.33
C THR A 36 -9.89 17.43 2.05
N TYR A 37 -9.62 17.37 3.34
CA TYR A 37 -9.85 16.18 4.19
C TYR A 37 -11.26 15.58 4.02
N PHE A 38 -12.26 16.42 3.77
CA PHE A 38 -13.65 16.00 3.52
C PHE A 38 -13.84 15.12 2.29
N VAL A 39 -12.94 15.19 1.31
CA VAL A 39 -12.96 14.33 0.12
C VAL A 39 -12.06 13.11 0.33
N LEU A 40 -10.89 13.33 0.92
CA LEU A 40 -9.88 12.30 1.11
C LEU A 40 -10.38 11.12 1.96
N TYR A 41 -10.92 11.39 3.15
CA TYR A 41 -11.34 10.31 4.06
C TYR A 41 -12.49 9.46 3.51
N PRO A 42 -13.59 10.01 2.94
CA PRO A 42 -14.61 9.20 2.31
C PRO A 42 -14.06 8.32 1.18
N VAL A 43 -13.18 8.83 0.34
CA VAL A 43 -12.55 8.04 -0.74
C VAL A 43 -11.74 6.88 -0.18
N ILE A 44 -10.91 7.12 0.84
CA ILE A 44 -10.14 6.04 1.48
C ILE A 44 -11.08 4.98 2.09
N VAL A 45 -12.16 5.38 2.75
CA VAL A 45 -13.13 4.47 3.36
C VAL A 45 -13.82 3.61 2.28
N VAL A 46 -14.22 4.21 1.16
CA VAL A 46 -14.80 3.48 0.03
C VAL A 46 -13.80 2.47 -0.54
N ILE A 47 -12.55 2.89 -0.78
CA ILE A 47 -11.50 2.00 -1.29
C ILE A 47 -11.28 0.84 -0.31
N LEU A 48 -11.15 1.10 0.98
CA LEU A 48 -10.99 0.05 2.00
C LEU A 48 -12.19 -0.91 2.02
N GLY A 49 -13.41 -0.40 1.89
CA GLY A 49 -14.61 -1.23 1.79
C GLY A 49 -14.58 -2.18 0.59
N LEU A 50 -14.15 -1.68 -0.57
CA LEU A 50 -13.97 -2.50 -1.78
C LEU A 50 -12.88 -3.55 -1.58
N LEU A 51 -11.72 -3.18 -1.05
CA LEU A 51 -10.61 -4.11 -0.77
C LEU A 51 -11.04 -5.24 0.18
N ILE A 52 -11.74 -4.91 1.25
CA ILE A 52 -12.27 -5.89 2.21
C ILE A 52 -13.31 -6.81 1.52
N SER A 53 -14.12 -6.29 0.62
CA SER A 53 -15.09 -7.08 -0.14
C SER A 53 -14.41 -8.10 -1.06
N PHE A 54 -13.37 -7.70 -1.79
CA PHE A 54 -12.56 -8.60 -2.59
C PHE A 54 -11.83 -9.64 -1.73
N TRP A 55 -11.23 -9.21 -0.61
CA TRP A 55 -10.58 -10.10 0.33
C TRP A 55 -11.54 -11.17 0.88
N LYS A 56 -12.75 -10.78 1.31
CA LYS A 56 -13.79 -11.73 1.80
C LYS A 56 -14.22 -12.71 0.72
N LYS A 57 -14.34 -12.27 -0.54
CA LYS A 57 -14.67 -13.12 -1.68
C LYS A 57 -13.61 -14.19 -1.89
N ASP A 58 -12.33 -13.80 -1.90
CA ASP A 58 -11.23 -14.73 -2.10
C ASP A 58 -11.00 -15.62 -0.87
N TRP A 59 -11.27 -15.13 0.33
CA TRP A 59 -11.29 -15.94 1.55
C TRP A 59 -12.27 -17.11 1.45
N LYS A 60 -13.52 -16.84 1.03
CA LYS A 60 -14.55 -17.88 0.84
C LYS A 60 -14.13 -18.91 -0.23
N ARG A 61 -13.40 -18.49 -1.23
CA ARG A 61 -12.91 -19.35 -2.32
C ARG A 61 -11.60 -20.08 -1.98
N LYS A 62 -11.04 -19.83 -0.81
CA LYS A 62 -9.71 -20.33 -0.40
C LYS A 62 -8.61 -20.00 -1.44
N SER A 63 -8.74 -18.86 -2.11
CA SER A 63 -7.81 -18.38 -3.12
C SER A 63 -6.49 -17.96 -2.49
N VAL A 64 -5.38 -18.15 -3.20
CA VAL A 64 -4.06 -17.65 -2.80
C VAL A 64 -4.04 -16.10 -2.72
N LEU A 65 -4.97 -15.43 -3.38
CA LEU A 65 -5.08 -13.97 -3.40
C LEU A 65 -5.49 -13.35 -2.06
N ILE A 66 -5.88 -14.13 -1.07
CA ILE A 66 -6.13 -13.61 0.29
C ILE A 66 -4.90 -12.92 0.89
N TRP A 67 -3.70 -13.39 0.58
CA TRP A 67 -2.46 -12.83 1.11
C TRP A 67 -2.17 -11.43 0.54
N PRO A 68 -2.11 -11.23 -0.78
CA PRO A 68 -1.86 -9.90 -1.33
C PRO A 68 -2.97 -8.90 -1.02
N TRP A 69 -4.24 -9.30 -0.97
CA TRP A 69 -5.31 -8.42 -0.48
C TRP A 69 -5.10 -8.00 0.97
N GLY A 70 -4.69 -8.93 1.83
CA GLY A 70 -4.34 -8.65 3.23
C GLY A 70 -3.20 -7.65 3.35
N MET A 71 -2.15 -7.79 2.56
CA MET A 71 -1.01 -6.84 2.53
C MET A 71 -1.47 -5.43 2.15
N ILE A 72 -2.29 -5.29 1.10
CA ILE A 72 -2.83 -3.99 0.66
C ILE A 72 -3.68 -3.36 1.77
N ILE A 73 -4.57 -4.13 2.39
CA ILE A 73 -5.45 -3.63 3.46
C ILE A 73 -4.64 -3.15 4.67
N ILE A 74 -3.67 -3.94 5.13
CA ILE A 74 -2.82 -3.59 6.28
C ILE A 74 -2.01 -2.32 5.99
N GLY A 75 -1.43 -2.21 4.80
CA GLY A 75 -0.70 -1.00 4.39
C GLY A 75 -1.61 0.23 4.32
N ALA A 76 -2.78 0.10 3.68
CA ALA A 76 -3.74 1.19 3.56
C ALA A 76 -4.28 1.67 4.93
N VAL A 77 -4.57 0.73 5.84
CA VAL A 77 -5.00 1.06 7.21
C VAL A 77 -3.88 1.75 7.97
N SER A 78 -2.62 1.31 7.84
CA SER A 78 -1.50 1.96 8.51
C SER A 78 -1.33 3.42 8.05
N ASN A 79 -1.39 3.69 6.75
CA ASN A 79 -1.31 5.04 6.20
C ASN A 79 -2.54 5.91 6.55
N LEU A 80 -3.71 5.31 6.69
CA LEU A 80 -4.91 6.02 7.19
C LEU A 80 -4.75 6.42 8.66
N MET A 81 -4.22 5.52 9.49
CA MET A 81 -3.96 5.83 10.91
C MET A 81 -2.98 6.99 11.08
N ASP A 82 -1.93 7.05 10.25
CA ASP A 82 -1.00 8.18 10.28
C ASP A 82 -1.70 9.50 9.96
N ARG A 83 -2.54 9.52 8.91
CA ARG A 83 -3.29 10.72 8.54
C ARG A 83 -4.24 11.20 9.64
N ILE A 84 -4.89 10.27 10.34
CA ILE A 84 -5.78 10.60 11.46
C ILE A 84 -4.97 11.16 12.66
N GLN A 85 -3.80 10.57 12.96
CA GLN A 85 -3.03 10.91 14.15
C GLN A 85 -2.11 12.12 13.94
N TYR A 86 -1.54 12.29 12.75
CA TYR A 86 -0.46 13.24 12.48
C TYR A 86 -0.80 14.22 11.35
N GLY A 87 -1.97 14.11 10.73
CA GLY A 87 -2.38 14.94 9.60
C GLY A 87 -1.69 14.62 8.28
N GLY A 88 -0.84 13.58 8.24
CA GLY A 88 -0.08 13.16 7.07
C GLY A 88 0.45 11.75 7.24
N VAL A 89 1.03 11.18 6.19
CA VAL A 89 1.69 9.88 6.25
C VAL A 89 3.14 10.06 6.69
N ILE A 90 3.60 9.19 7.58
CA ILE A 90 4.99 9.16 8.05
C ILE A 90 5.80 8.34 7.06
N ASP A 91 6.58 9.04 6.23
CA ASP A 91 7.51 8.46 5.28
C ASP A 91 8.94 8.59 5.83
N PHE A 92 9.75 7.55 5.66
CA PHE A 92 11.07 7.50 6.27
C PHE A 92 12.13 6.77 5.45
N ILE A 93 11.77 6.17 4.34
CA ILE A 93 12.71 5.54 3.41
C ILE A 93 12.93 6.51 2.27
N ASN A 94 14.07 7.19 2.28
CA ASN A 94 14.44 8.14 1.25
C ASN A 94 15.26 7.45 0.16
N VAL A 95 14.72 7.39 -1.05
CA VAL A 95 15.47 6.92 -2.23
C VAL A 95 15.87 8.14 -3.04
N PRO A 96 17.18 8.47 -3.06
CA PRO A 96 17.66 9.64 -3.78
C PRO A 96 17.17 9.67 -5.22
N TYR A 97 16.76 10.84 -5.68
CA TYR A 97 16.21 11.09 -7.03
C TYR A 97 14.90 10.40 -7.37
N PHE A 98 14.25 9.72 -6.42
CA PHE A 98 12.98 9.04 -6.67
C PHE A 98 11.86 9.55 -5.76
N THR A 99 11.77 9.07 -4.53
CA THR A 99 10.71 9.48 -3.58
C THR A 99 11.06 9.05 -2.16
N VAL A 100 10.32 9.62 -1.20
CA VAL A 100 10.31 9.15 0.19
C VAL A 100 9.05 8.33 0.40
N PHE A 101 9.13 7.17 1.04
CA PHE A 101 8.01 6.25 1.28
C PHE A 101 8.21 5.49 2.59
N ASN A 102 7.27 4.62 2.92
CA ASN A 102 7.29 3.82 4.14
C ASN A 102 7.03 2.33 3.86
N LEU A 103 7.10 1.49 4.90
CA LEU A 103 6.86 0.04 4.75
C LEU A 103 5.41 -0.30 4.36
N ALA A 104 4.43 0.52 4.71
CA ALA A 104 3.05 0.29 4.29
C ALA A 104 2.90 0.40 2.77
N ASP A 105 3.63 1.36 2.14
CA ASP A 105 3.64 1.50 0.68
C ASP A 105 4.30 0.30 0.00
N VAL A 106 5.34 -0.27 0.62
CA VAL A 106 5.96 -1.52 0.15
C VAL A 106 4.94 -2.67 0.17
N TYR A 107 4.19 -2.82 1.27
CA TYR A 107 3.15 -3.87 1.35
C TYR A 107 2.06 -3.68 0.31
N ILE A 108 1.60 -2.45 0.10
CA ILE A 108 0.61 -2.14 -0.95
C ILE A 108 1.18 -2.50 -2.33
N SER A 109 2.39 -2.06 -2.64
CA SER A 109 3.03 -2.28 -3.93
C SER A 109 3.24 -3.77 -4.23
N ILE A 110 3.76 -4.54 -3.27
CA ILE A 110 3.93 -5.98 -3.40
C ILE A 110 2.58 -6.67 -3.61
N GLY A 111 1.57 -6.29 -2.84
CA GLY A 111 0.22 -6.85 -2.96
C GLY A 111 -0.38 -6.61 -4.34
N VAL A 112 -0.28 -5.39 -4.86
CA VAL A 112 -0.76 -5.03 -6.19
C VAL A 112 -0.02 -5.81 -7.28
N VAL A 113 1.31 -5.82 -7.26
CA VAL A 113 2.13 -6.56 -8.23
C VAL A 113 1.78 -8.04 -8.22
N TRP A 114 1.59 -8.64 -7.03
CA TRP A 114 1.21 -10.05 -6.92
C TRP A 114 -0.15 -10.35 -7.56
N ILE A 115 -1.16 -9.50 -7.30
CA ILE A 115 -2.49 -9.67 -7.90
C ILE A 115 -2.42 -9.57 -9.42
N LEU A 116 -1.73 -8.56 -9.95
CA LEU A 116 -1.57 -8.37 -11.38
C LEU A 116 -0.83 -9.54 -12.04
N TRP A 117 0.24 -10.01 -11.42
CA TRP A 117 0.99 -11.18 -11.87
C TRP A 117 0.11 -12.43 -11.93
N HIS A 118 -0.62 -12.70 -10.85
CA HIS A 118 -1.52 -13.85 -10.79
C HIS A 118 -2.61 -13.79 -11.88
N GLN A 119 -3.22 -12.63 -12.11
CA GLN A 119 -4.23 -12.45 -13.15
C GLN A 119 -3.65 -12.65 -14.54
N TRP A 120 -2.46 -12.11 -14.82
CA TRP A 120 -1.77 -12.26 -16.08
C TRP A 120 -1.55 -13.72 -16.45
N PHE A 121 -1.02 -14.52 -15.53
CA PHE A 121 -0.75 -15.93 -15.77
C PHE A 121 -2.02 -16.77 -15.94
N HIS A 122 -3.06 -16.46 -15.18
CA HIS A 122 -4.35 -17.15 -15.34
C HIS A 122 -5.01 -16.83 -16.68
N GLN A 123 -4.96 -15.59 -17.12
CA GLN A 123 -5.52 -15.18 -18.40
C GLN A 123 -4.77 -15.85 -19.57
N LYS A 124 -3.44 -15.87 -19.52
CA LYS A 124 -2.63 -16.53 -20.55
C LYS A 124 -2.96 -18.04 -20.65
N LYS A 125 -3.05 -18.74 -19.53
CA LYS A 125 -3.37 -20.17 -19.51
C LYS A 125 -4.75 -20.47 -20.11
N ASN A 126 -5.75 -19.62 -19.91
CA ASN A 126 -7.07 -19.78 -20.50
C ASN A 126 -7.08 -19.54 -22.01
N LEU A 127 -6.30 -18.54 -22.49
CA LEU A 127 -6.14 -18.29 -23.92
C LEU A 127 -5.48 -19.47 -24.63
N ASP A 128 -4.38 -19.99 -24.07
CA ASP A 128 -3.65 -21.14 -24.65
C ASP A 128 -4.55 -22.39 -24.70
N LYS A 129 -5.42 -22.59 -23.70
CA LYS A 129 -6.35 -23.71 -23.69
C LYS A 129 -7.40 -23.62 -24.80
N ASN A 130 -7.98 -22.45 -25.01
CA ASN A 130 -8.99 -22.25 -26.06
C ASN A 130 -8.40 -22.44 -27.47
N LEU A 131 -7.13 -22.06 -27.70
CA LEU A 131 -6.43 -22.25 -28.98
C LEU A 131 -6.11 -23.71 -29.31
N ILE A 132 -6.17 -24.61 -28.34
CA ILE A 132 -5.89 -26.05 -28.54
C ILE A 132 -7.20 -26.82 -28.76
N GLU A 133 -8.33 -26.27 -28.28
CA GLU A 133 -9.66 -26.92 -28.39
C GLU A 133 -10.40 -26.58 -29.70
N ASP A 134 -9.92 -25.55 -30.47
CA ASP A 134 -10.35 -25.18 -31.82
C ASP A 134 -9.47 -25.84 -32.90
#